data_e9ca8774e9982c0a97d12f29474aed69
#
_entry.id   e9ca8774e9982c0a97d12f29474aed69
#
_cell.length_a   1.000
_cell.length_b   1.000
_cell.length_c   1.000
_cell.angle_alpha   90.00
_cell.angle_beta   90.00
_cell.angle_gamma   90.00
#
_symmetry.space_group_name_H-M   'P 1'
#
loop_
_entity.id
_entity.type
_entity.pdbx_description
1 polymer ?
#
loop_
_entity_poly.entity_id
_entity_poly.type
_entity_poly.pdbx_seq_one_letter_code
_entity_poly.pdbx_strand_id
1 'polypeptide(L)'
;MVKAKSAYSIPTKIGKLDTHIFVVWVDNEAGVLARVVGLFSGRGYNIESLAVAEVDHAQNISRITIVTTGTPQVIDQIKLQLKKLVPVHKVADFKREDKKVIFKEMALLKVVGNKNKIEKCLKACKTFNPVILDKSKQSVVIQITALRREIDQMSKKLKTLGLIST
;
A
#
# COMPACT_ATOMS: atom_id res chain seq x y z
N MET A 1 -47.50 -19.20 -1.01
CA MET A 1 -46.53 -19.81 -1.95
C MET A 1 -45.13 -19.36 -1.52
N VAL A 2 -44.36 -20.26 -0.92
CA VAL A 2 -42.98 -20.00 -0.53
C VAL A 2 -42.09 -20.25 -1.75
N LYS A 3 -41.43 -19.20 -2.29
CA LYS A 3 -40.46 -19.38 -3.38
C LYS A 3 -39.26 -20.18 -2.85
N ALA A 4 -39.06 -21.38 -3.37
CA ALA A 4 -37.86 -22.18 -3.10
C ALA A 4 -36.61 -21.39 -3.51
N LYS A 5 -35.70 -21.16 -2.57
CA LYS A 5 -34.38 -20.58 -2.87
C LYS A 5 -33.57 -21.60 -3.67
N SER A 6 -33.13 -21.22 -4.89
CA SER A 6 -32.22 -22.03 -5.69
C SER A 6 -30.97 -22.38 -4.90
N ALA A 7 -30.51 -23.64 -4.97
CA ALA A 7 -29.27 -24.11 -4.39
C ALA A 7 -28.01 -23.34 -4.90
N TYR A 8 -28.16 -22.59 -5.99
CA TYR A 8 -27.13 -21.73 -6.59
C TYR A 8 -27.25 -20.24 -6.22
N SER A 9 -28.13 -19.89 -5.27
CA SER A 9 -28.17 -18.51 -4.79
C SER A 9 -26.91 -18.23 -3.98
N ILE A 10 -26.00 -17.45 -4.57
CA ILE A 10 -24.81 -16.91 -3.89
C ILE A 10 -25.28 -16.17 -2.63
N PRO A 11 -24.70 -16.46 -1.45
CA PRO A 11 -25.07 -15.74 -0.22
C PRO A 11 -24.79 -14.26 -0.40
N THR A 12 -25.83 -13.44 -0.40
CA THR A 12 -25.78 -11.97 -0.58
C THR A 12 -25.23 -11.20 0.62
N LYS A 13 -24.66 -11.85 1.61
CA LYS A 13 -23.89 -11.15 2.65
C LYS A 13 -22.44 -11.07 2.19
N ILE A 14 -22.13 -10.04 1.40
CA ILE A 14 -20.74 -9.58 1.23
C ILE A 14 -20.28 -9.19 2.63
N GLY A 15 -19.39 -9.99 3.22
CA GLY A 15 -18.79 -9.67 4.52
C GLY A 15 -18.14 -8.29 4.46
N LYS A 16 -18.07 -7.59 5.58
CA LYS A 16 -17.38 -6.31 5.67
C LYS A 16 -15.97 -6.47 5.09
N LEU A 17 -15.63 -5.59 4.15
CA LEU A 17 -14.29 -5.55 3.56
C LEU A 17 -13.36 -4.84 4.54
N ASP A 18 -12.26 -5.48 4.91
CA ASP A 18 -11.21 -4.90 5.72
C ASP A 18 -9.90 -4.84 4.91
N THR A 19 -9.14 -3.76 5.08
CA THR A 19 -7.81 -3.62 4.48
C THR A 19 -6.77 -4.19 5.42
N HIS A 20 -5.95 -5.10 4.90
CA HIS A 20 -4.88 -5.77 5.61
C HIS A 20 -3.51 -5.49 4.99
N ILE A 21 -2.50 -5.55 5.84
CA ILE A 21 -1.10 -5.40 5.49
C ILE A 21 -0.42 -6.73 5.82
N PHE A 22 -0.04 -7.47 4.78
CA PHE A 22 0.79 -8.65 4.92
C PHE A 22 2.26 -8.25 4.87
N VAL A 23 3.02 -8.72 5.84
CA VAL A 23 4.48 -8.62 5.85
C VAL A 23 5.02 -10.04 5.71
N VAL A 24 5.74 -10.29 4.62
CA VAL A 24 6.20 -11.62 4.23
C VAL A 24 7.72 -11.60 4.14
N TRP A 25 8.39 -12.43 4.91
CA TRP A 25 9.84 -12.66 4.82
C TRP A 25 10.09 -13.83 3.91
N VAL A 26 10.93 -13.63 2.91
CA VAL A 26 11.17 -14.59 1.83
C VAL A 26 12.66 -14.67 1.50
N ASP A 27 13.08 -15.75 0.87
CA ASP A 27 14.40 -15.82 0.23
C ASP A 27 14.56 -14.71 -0.79
N ASN A 28 15.73 -14.07 -0.83
CA ASN A 28 16.05 -13.04 -1.82
C ASN A 28 16.59 -13.70 -3.10
N GLU A 29 15.71 -14.42 -3.81
CA GLU A 29 16.05 -15.17 -5.02
C GLU A 29 15.21 -14.75 -6.22
N ALA A 30 15.73 -15.00 -7.42
CA ALA A 30 15.02 -14.75 -8.66
C ALA A 30 13.70 -15.53 -8.71
N GLY A 31 12.61 -14.85 -9.10
CA GLY A 31 11.29 -15.44 -9.26
C GLY A 31 10.45 -15.56 -7.99
N VAL A 32 10.99 -15.28 -6.79
CA VAL A 32 10.22 -15.35 -5.53
C VAL A 32 9.10 -14.32 -5.53
N LEU A 33 9.37 -13.07 -5.90
CA LEU A 33 8.36 -12.03 -6.02
C LEU A 33 7.27 -12.43 -7.03
N ALA A 34 7.66 -13.00 -8.16
CA ALA A 34 6.71 -13.46 -9.18
C ALA A 34 5.78 -14.55 -8.67
N ARG A 35 6.27 -15.49 -7.84
CA ARG A 35 5.45 -16.53 -7.19
C ARG A 35 4.43 -15.92 -6.23
N VAL A 36 4.85 -14.94 -5.42
CA VAL A 36 3.95 -14.23 -4.50
C VAL A 36 2.88 -13.47 -5.27
N VAL A 37 3.26 -12.66 -6.28
CA VAL A 37 2.29 -11.91 -7.11
C VAL A 37 1.38 -12.85 -7.90
N GLY A 38 1.92 -13.94 -8.43
CA GLY A 38 1.17 -14.97 -9.15
C GLY A 38 0.08 -15.63 -8.30
N LEU A 39 0.32 -15.80 -7.00
CA LEU A 39 -0.69 -16.29 -6.06
C LEU A 39 -1.90 -15.36 -6.00
N PHE A 40 -1.68 -14.04 -5.95
CA PHE A 40 -2.76 -13.04 -5.96
C PHE A 40 -3.49 -13.03 -7.30
N SER A 41 -2.75 -12.92 -8.41
CA SER A 41 -3.32 -12.87 -9.76
C SER A 41 -4.13 -14.10 -10.11
N GLY A 42 -3.62 -15.30 -9.82
CA GLY A 42 -4.30 -16.56 -10.11
C GLY A 42 -5.61 -16.78 -9.36
N ARG A 43 -5.87 -15.98 -8.31
CA ARG A 43 -7.11 -16.06 -7.51
C ARG A 43 -7.96 -14.79 -7.59
N GLY A 44 -7.56 -13.83 -8.41
CA GLY A 44 -8.28 -12.57 -8.56
C GLY A 44 -8.20 -11.66 -7.32
N TYR A 45 -7.19 -11.83 -6.46
CA TYR A 45 -6.97 -10.93 -5.33
C TYR A 45 -6.27 -9.66 -5.82
N ASN A 46 -6.75 -8.49 -5.39
CA ASN A 46 -6.12 -7.23 -5.73
C ASN A 46 -4.96 -6.89 -4.80
N ILE A 47 -3.88 -6.34 -5.35
CA ILE A 47 -2.77 -5.74 -4.61
C ILE A 47 -2.90 -4.22 -4.74
N GLU A 48 -3.21 -3.53 -3.63
CA GLU A 48 -3.31 -2.07 -3.60
C GLU A 48 -1.94 -1.40 -3.54
N SER A 49 -1.00 -2.02 -2.82
CA SER A 49 0.37 -1.53 -2.69
C SER A 49 1.31 -2.70 -2.46
N LEU A 50 2.50 -2.62 -3.03
CA LEU A 50 3.55 -3.60 -2.91
C LEU A 50 4.87 -2.89 -2.69
N ALA A 51 5.60 -3.27 -1.65
CA ALA A 51 6.96 -2.83 -1.41
C ALA A 51 7.85 -4.03 -1.10
N VAL A 52 9.04 -4.05 -1.69
CA VAL A 52 10.03 -5.12 -1.49
C VAL A 52 11.35 -4.49 -1.12
N ALA A 53 12.01 -5.04 -0.12
CA ALA A 53 13.36 -4.64 0.24
C ALA A 53 14.11 -5.84 0.83
N GLU A 54 15.38 -5.96 0.51
CA GLU A 54 16.28 -6.86 1.23
C GLU A 54 16.47 -6.31 2.65
N VAL A 55 16.29 -7.17 3.65
CA VAL A 55 16.33 -6.77 5.07
C VAL A 55 17.40 -7.49 5.86
N ASP A 56 17.95 -8.57 5.34
CA ASP A 56 19.07 -9.32 5.92
C ASP A 56 19.97 -9.82 4.80
N HIS A 57 21.09 -9.11 4.61
CA HIS A 57 22.10 -9.47 3.61
C HIS A 57 22.85 -10.75 3.97
N ALA A 58 23.05 -11.03 5.26
CA ALA A 58 23.80 -12.21 5.71
C ALA A 58 23.03 -13.50 5.46
N GLN A 59 21.72 -13.45 5.63
CA GLN A 59 20.82 -14.60 5.42
C GLN A 59 20.13 -14.56 4.05
N ASN A 60 20.41 -13.55 3.21
CA ASN A 60 19.80 -13.37 1.89
C ASN A 60 18.26 -13.33 1.96
N ILE A 61 17.72 -12.54 2.92
CA ILE A 61 16.29 -12.45 3.15
C ILE A 61 15.75 -11.10 2.69
N SER A 62 14.67 -11.16 1.91
CA SER A 62 13.84 -10.01 1.54
C SER A 62 12.56 -9.96 2.34
N ARG A 63 12.03 -8.74 2.50
CA ARG A 63 10.72 -8.49 3.09
C ARG A 63 9.80 -7.88 2.04
N ILE A 64 8.68 -8.55 1.81
CA ILE A 64 7.60 -8.08 0.94
C ILE A 64 6.47 -7.54 1.83
N THR A 65 6.08 -6.29 1.61
CA THR A 65 4.92 -5.68 2.28
C THR A 65 3.82 -5.52 1.26
N ILE A 66 2.65 -6.12 1.49
CA ILE A 66 1.51 -6.15 0.57
C ILE A 66 0.30 -5.56 1.27
N VAL A 67 -0.34 -4.58 0.65
CA VAL A 67 -1.63 -4.04 1.09
C VAL A 67 -2.72 -4.61 0.18
N THR A 68 -3.74 -5.20 0.78
CA THR A 68 -4.89 -5.77 0.08
C THR A 68 -6.16 -5.61 0.89
N THR A 69 -7.29 -5.55 0.21
CA THR A 69 -8.61 -5.46 0.84
C THR A 69 -9.44 -6.70 0.47
N GLY A 70 -10.08 -7.28 1.46
CA GLY A 70 -10.90 -8.47 1.28
C GLY A 70 -11.85 -8.75 2.43
N THR A 71 -12.72 -9.74 2.24
CA THR A 71 -13.50 -10.29 3.35
C THR A 71 -12.58 -11.08 4.30
N PRO A 72 -12.97 -11.31 5.56
CA PRO A 72 -12.17 -12.09 6.49
C PRO A 72 -11.74 -13.46 5.93
N GLN A 73 -12.63 -14.12 5.22
CA GLN A 73 -12.34 -15.44 4.60
C GLN A 73 -11.27 -15.32 3.50
N VAL A 74 -11.32 -14.26 2.68
CA VAL A 74 -10.32 -14.00 1.64
C VAL A 74 -8.96 -13.70 2.28
N ILE A 75 -8.92 -12.89 3.32
CA ILE A 75 -7.71 -12.55 4.06
C ILE A 75 -7.06 -13.80 4.67
N ASP A 76 -7.85 -14.66 5.32
CA ASP A 76 -7.37 -15.93 5.88
C ASP A 76 -6.82 -16.86 4.77
N GLN A 77 -7.49 -16.94 3.63
CA GLN A 77 -7.02 -17.72 2.49
C GLN A 77 -5.69 -17.18 1.94
N ILE A 78 -5.54 -15.88 1.77
CA ILE A 78 -4.27 -15.26 1.34
C ILE A 78 -3.15 -15.66 2.30
N LYS A 79 -3.38 -15.51 3.61
CA LYS A 79 -2.40 -15.84 4.65
C LYS A 79 -1.96 -17.32 4.59
N LEU A 80 -2.92 -18.22 4.47
CA LEU A 80 -2.66 -19.66 4.38
C LEU A 80 -1.89 -20.02 3.11
N GLN A 81 -2.24 -19.42 1.98
CA GLN A 81 -1.57 -19.67 0.70
C GLN A 81 -0.15 -19.11 0.67
N LEU A 82 0.09 -17.91 1.23
CA LEU A 82 1.43 -17.34 1.35
C LEU A 82 2.35 -18.26 2.16
N LYS A 83 1.85 -18.81 3.27
CA LYS A 83 2.61 -19.74 4.12
C LYS A 83 2.98 -21.07 3.45
N LYS A 84 2.30 -21.44 2.36
CA LYS A 84 2.59 -22.67 1.60
C LYS A 84 3.69 -22.49 0.55
N LEU A 85 4.06 -21.26 0.23
CA LEU A 85 5.14 -21.01 -0.72
C LEU A 85 6.49 -21.39 -0.08
N VAL A 86 7.25 -22.23 -0.74
CA VAL A 86 8.53 -22.76 -0.25
C VAL A 86 9.49 -21.64 0.20
N PRO A 87 9.70 -20.54 -0.59
CA PRO A 87 10.63 -19.47 -0.22
C PRO A 87 10.11 -18.53 0.87
N VAL A 88 8.96 -18.84 1.51
CA VAL A 88 8.36 -17.98 2.54
C VAL A 88 8.70 -18.49 3.93
N HIS A 89 9.49 -17.72 4.67
CA HIS A 89 9.88 -18.05 6.05
C HIS A 89 8.82 -17.64 7.07
N LYS A 90 8.22 -16.45 6.87
CA LYS A 90 7.28 -15.89 7.84
C LYS A 90 6.23 -15.02 7.15
N VAL A 91 5.01 -15.09 7.65
CA VAL A 91 3.90 -14.21 7.25
C VAL A 91 3.31 -13.58 8.50
N ALA A 92 3.34 -12.26 8.58
CA ALA A 92 2.60 -11.47 9.56
C ALA A 92 1.43 -10.76 8.86
N ASP A 93 0.32 -10.62 9.57
CA ASP A 93 -0.91 -10.03 9.08
C ASP A 93 -1.38 -8.97 10.08
N PHE A 94 -1.60 -7.76 9.61
CA PHE A 94 -2.02 -6.62 10.39
C PHE A 94 -3.23 -5.97 9.75
N LYS A 95 -4.23 -5.61 10.56
CA LYS A 95 -5.31 -4.74 10.10
C LYS A 95 -4.77 -3.31 9.97
N ARG A 96 -5.11 -2.64 8.88
CA ARG A 96 -4.68 -1.26 8.64
C ARG A 96 -5.14 -0.28 9.73
N GLU A 97 -6.29 -0.56 10.35
CA GLU A 97 -6.85 0.28 11.42
C GLU A 97 -6.37 -0.09 12.82
N ASP A 98 -5.47 -1.08 12.96
CA ASP A 98 -4.94 -1.47 14.27
C ASP A 98 -4.07 -0.35 14.84
N LYS A 99 -4.52 0.23 15.97
CA LYS A 99 -3.83 1.31 16.67
C LYS A 99 -2.44 0.92 17.20
N LYS A 100 -2.15 -0.38 17.30
CA LYS A 100 -0.84 -0.90 17.73
C LYS A 100 0.19 -0.91 16.60
N VAL A 101 -0.24 -0.68 15.35
CA VAL A 101 0.63 -0.70 14.17
C VAL A 101 0.78 0.71 13.64
N ILE A 102 2.03 1.16 13.51
CA ILE A 102 2.34 2.42 12.83
C ILE A 102 2.55 2.11 11.35
N PHE A 103 1.60 2.54 10.54
CA PHE A 103 1.65 2.41 9.10
C PHE A 103 1.71 3.79 8.45
N LYS A 104 2.87 4.12 7.86
CA LYS A 104 3.09 5.38 7.13
C LYS A 104 3.64 5.07 5.75
N GLU A 105 3.28 5.89 4.79
CA GLU A 105 3.80 5.86 3.43
C GLU A 105 4.67 7.09 3.20
N MET A 106 5.70 6.92 2.40
CA MET A 106 6.52 8.02 1.89
C MET A 106 5.98 8.43 0.51
N ALA A 107 5.81 9.71 0.30
CA ALA A 107 5.44 10.26 -0.99
C ALA A 107 6.45 11.31 -1.44
N LEU A 108 6.82 11.26 -2.72
CA LEU A 108 7.60 12.27 -3.42
C LEU A 108 6.64 13.11 -4.25
N LEU A 109 6.57 14.40 -3.99
CA LEU A 109 5.62 15.32 -4.62
C LEU A 109 6.40 16.36 -5.43
N LYS A 110 6.19 16.38 -6.75
CA LYS A 110 6.77 17.41 -7.63
C LYS A 110 5.71 18.43 -8.00
N VAL A 111 5.96 19.67 -7.60
CA VAL A 111 5.09 20.80 -7.90
C VAL A 111 5.82 21.78 -8.82
N VAL A 112 5.15 22.20 -9.89
CA VAL A 112 5.64 23.17 -10.86
C VAL A 112 4.74 24.39 -10.85
N GLY A 113 5.35 25.57 -10.77
CA GLY A 113 4.61 26.82 -10.73
C GLY A 113 5.50 28.01 -10.41
N ASN A 114 4.88 29.19 -10.33
CA ASN A 114 5.57 30.40 -9.90
C ASN A 114 5.90 30.36 -8.39
N LYS A 115 6.73 31.31 -7.93
CA LYS A 115 7.19 31.43 -6.54
C LYS A 115 6.03 31.36 -5.54
N ASN A 116 4.90 32.06 -5.80
CA ASN A 116 3.73 32.05 -4.93
C ASN A 116 3.08 30.67 -4.78
N LYS A 117 3.00 29.90 -5.88
CA LYS A 117 2.45 28.53 -5.83
C LYS A 117 3.35 27.61 -5.03
N ILE A 118 4.67 27.69 -5.22
CA ILE A 118 5.66 26.91 -4.47
C ILE A 118 5.60 27.24 -2.98
N GLU A 119 5.53 28.51 -2.62
CA GLU A 119 5.40 28.91 -1.20
C GLU A 119 4.10 28.41 -0.56
N LYS A 120 2.97 28.50 -1.28
CA LYS A 120 1.69 27.95 -0.83
C LYS A 120 1.76 26.42 -0.63
N CYS A 121 2.43 25.71 -1.56
CA CYS A 121 2.68 24.28 -1.46
C CYS A 121 3.47 23.93 -0.17
N LEU A 122 4.61 24.59 0.04
CA LEU A 122 5.43 24.36 1.22
C LEU A 122 4.69 24.67 2.52
N LYS A 123 3.91 25.76 2.56
CA LYS A 123 3.03 26.06 3.70
C LYS A 123 1.99 24.97 3.94
N ALA A 124 1.34 24.47 2.89
CA ALA A 124 0.35 23.42 3.01
C ALA A 124 0.95 22.10 3.55
N CYS A 125 2.18 21.80 3.18
CA CYS A 125 2.87 20.58 3.62
C CYS A 125 3.57 20.71 4.98
N LYS A 126 3.62 21.92 5.58
CA LYS A 126 4.41 22.19 6.81
C LYS A 126 4.08 21.24 7.97
N THR A 127 2.82 20.83 8.12
CA THR A 127 2.37 19.91 9.19
C THR A 127 2.98 18.49 9.07
N PHE A 128 3.50 18.14 7.91
CA PHE A 128 4.14 16.85 7.64
C PHE A 128 5.66 16.90 7.72
N ASN A 129 6.24 18.03 8.15
CA ASN A 129 7.68 18.25 8.18
C ASN A 129 8.36 17.84 6.86
N PRO A 130 8.01 18.49 5.73
CA PRO A 130 8.47 18.09 4.41
C PRO A 130 9.98 18.25 4.28
N VAL A 131 10.65 17.27 3.68
CA VAL A 131 12.05 17.38 3.26
C VAL A 131 12.06 17.91 1.83
N ILE A 132 12.75 19.01 1.59
CA ILE A 132 12.95 19.56 0.24
C ILE A 132 14.12 18.80 -0.38
N LEU A 133 13.85 18.02 -1.41
CA LEU A 133 14.86 17.25 -2.13
C LEU A 133 15.48 18.04 -3.27
N ASP A 134 14.66 18.84 -3.96
CA ASP A 134 15.11 19.73 -5.03
C ASP A 134 14.24 20.98 -5.08
N LYS A 135 14.84 22.12 -5.42
CA LYS A 135 14.14 23.38 -5.53
C LYS A 135 14.77 24.26 -6.62
N SER A 136 13.95 24.69 -7.56
CA SER A 136 14.31 25.67 -8.58
C SER A 136 13.42 26.91 -8.52
N LYS A 137 13.60 27.85 -9.47
CA LYS A 137 12.72 29.03 -9.58
C LYS A 137 11.27 28.69 -9.92
N GLN A 138 11.04 27.55 -10.59
CA GLN A 138 9.74 27.14 -11.12
C GLN A 138 9.27 25.76 -10.65
N SER A 139 10.03 25.06 -9.84
CA SER A 139 9.66 23.74 -9.33
C SER A 139 10.19 23.46 -7.94
N VAL A 140 9.53 22.56 -7.23
CA VAL A 140 10.00 21.99 -5.99
C VAL A 140 9.65 20.50 -5.95
N VAL A 141 10.59 19.70 -5.47
CA VAL A 141 10.37 18.27 -5.14
C VAL A 141 10.48 18.14 -3.63
N ILE A 142 9.42 17.66 -3.02
CA ILE A 142 9.33 17.46 -1.58
C ILE A 142 9.02 16.01 -1.25
N GLN A 143 9.60 15.54 -0.16
CA GLN A 143 9.27 14.27 0.45
C GLN A 143 8.41 14.51 1.67
N ILE A 144 7.32 13.76 1.81
CA ILE A 144 6.51 13.70 3.01
C ILE A 144 6.33 12.24 3.45
N THR A 145 6.18 12.04 4.75
CA THR A 145 5.86 10.72 5.32
C THR A 145 4.64 10.87 6.22
N ALA A 146 3.54 10.22 5.82
CA ALA A 146 2.25 10.37 6.48
C ALA A 146 1.37 9.12 6.30
N LEU A 147 0.16 9.11 6.88
CA LEU A 147 -0.84 8.10 6.58
C LEU A 147 -1.32 8.25 5.13
N ARG A 148 -1.66 7.15 4.47
CA ARG A 148 -2.17 7.15 3.08
C ARG A 148 -3.26 8.18 2.86
N ARG A 149 -4.28 8.22 3.72
CA ARG A 149 -5.39 9.18 3.63
C ARG A 149 -4.94 10.64 3.65
N GLU A 150 -3.87 10.94 4.41
CA GLU A 150 -3.32 12.30 4.54
C GLU A 150 -2.55 12.67 3.26
N ILE A 151 -1.79 11.72 2.69
CA ILE A 151 -1.11 11.88 1.40
C ILE A 151 -2.13 12.11 0.30
N ASP A 152 -3.21 11.32 0.23
CA ASP A 152 -4.27 11.46 -0.78
C ASP A 152 -4.99 12.81 -0.67
N GLN A 153 -5.27 13.28 0.55
CA GLN A 153 -5.87 14.61 0.78
C GLN A 153 -4.91 15.72 0.37
N MET A 154 -3.62 15.58 0.70
CA MET A 154 -2.61 16.55 0.32
C MET A 154 -2.43 16.60 -1.19
N SER A 155 -2.31 15.45 -1.85
CA SER A 155 -2.20 15.37 -3.31
C SER A 155 -3.37 16.05 -4.01
N LYS A 156 -4.61 15.89 -3.52
CA LYS A 156 -5.79 16.62 -4.04
C LYS A 156 -5.65 18.12 -3.89
N LYS A 157 -5.19 18.62 -2.75
CA LYS A 157 -4.96 20.06 -2.52
C LYS A 157 -3.85 20.60 -3.42
N LEU A 158 -2.75 19.86 -3.59
CA LEU A 158 -1.62 20.30 -4.39
C LEU A 158 -1.88 20.28 -5.90
N LYS A 159 -2.85 19.51 -6.40
CA LYS A 159 -3.27 19.56 -7.81
C LYS A 159 -3.60 20.97 -8.25
N THR A 160 -4.27 21.77 -7.43
CA THR A 160 -4.61 23.17 -7.74
C THR A 160 -3.40 24.11 -7.71
N LEU A 161 -2.30 23.68 -7.07
CA LEU A 161 -1.06 24.44 -6.94
C LEU A 161 0.01 24.04 -7.97
N GLY A 162 -0.30 23.06 -8.84
CA GLY A 162 0.61 22.63 -9.90
C GLY A 162 1.37 21.33 -9.60
N LEU A 163 0.79 20.43 -8.79
CA LEU A 163 1.29 19.07 -8.63
C LEU A 163 1.24 18.34 -9.97
N ILE A 164 2.37 17.84 -10.43
CA ILE A 164 2.48 17.11 -11.70
C ILE A 164 2.82 15.63 -11.52
N SER A 165 3.40 15.26 -10.37
CA SER A 165 3.77 13.86 -10.07
C SER A 165 3.72 13.61 -8.57
N THR A 166 3.27 12.41 -8.24
CA THR A 166 3.24 11.85 -6.88
C THR A 166 3.90 10.49 -6.92
#